data_5488be741810015f90035946f4661e0a
#
_entry.id   5488be741810015f90035946f4661e0a
#
_cell.length_a   1.000
_cell.length_b   1.000
_cell.length_c   1.000
_cell.angle_alpha   90.00
_cell.angle_beta   90.00
_cell.angle_gamma   90.00
#
_symmetry.space_group_name_H-M   'P 1'
#
loop_
_entity.id
_entity.type
_entity.pdbx_description
1 polymer ?
#
loop_
_entity_poly.entity_id
_entity_poly.type
_entity_poly.pdbx_seq_one_letter_code
_entity_poly.pdbx_strand_id
1 'polypeptide(L)'
;SKTWGICMLVSMVAEDARLVSLQGAELLIYPTAIGLERSDSMIESRQLNAWIISPRAHAVANALPVISVNRVGHEPDPSGQTNGILFWGNSFVVGPQGEFLAQAGNDRPENMVVEIDMERSENVRRWWPFLRDRRIDEYEGLTKRFLD
;
A
#
# COMPACT_ATOMS: atom_id res chain seq x y z
N SER A 1 25.99 -12.60 -0.94
CA SER A 1 24.96 -11.65 -1.41
C SER A 1 23.78 -11.70 -0.45
N LYS A 2 23.30 -10.55 -0.01
CA LYS A 2 22.11 -10.46 0.85
C LYS A 2 20.87 -10.75 -0.02
N THR A 3 20.05 -11.69 0.40
CA THR A 3 18.77 -11.97 -0.26
C THR A 3 17.69 -11.13 0.42
N TRP A 4 16.96 -10.32 -0.37
CA TRP A 4 15.90 -9.46 0.15
C TRP A 4 14.56 -10.19 0.15
N GLY A 5 13.82 -10.07 1.24
CA GLY A 5 12.45 -10.57 1.36
C GLY A 5 11.45 -9.61 0.71
N ILE A 6 10.96 -9.94 -0.50
CA ILE A 6 9.94 -9.17 -1.21
C ILE A 6 8.61 -9.92 -1.08
N CYS A 7 7.55 -9.21 -0.69
CA CYS A 7 6.21 -9.76 -0.62
C CYS A 7 5.22 -8.95 -1.48
N MET A 8 4.43 -9.64 -2.30
CA MET A 8 3.30 -9.06 -3.02
C MET A 8 2.02 -9.30 -2.24
N LEU A 9 1.26 -8.22 -2.00
CA LEU A 9 -0.02 -8.25 -1.30
C LEU A 9 -1.13 -7.79 -2.24
N VAL A 10 -2.19 -8.58 -2.32
CA VAL A 10 -3.43 -8.21 -3.05
C VAL A 10 -4.39 -7.46 -2.12
N SER A 11 -4.33 -7.75 -0.83
CA SER A 11 -5.16 -7.12 0.20
C SER A 11 -4.46 -5.91 0.81
N MET A 12 -5.23 -4.85 1.06
CA MET A 12 -4.78 -3.65 1.76
C MET A 12 -5.15 -3.67 3.25
N VAL A 13 -5.45 -4.85 3.79
CA VAL A 13 -5.72 -5.05 5.21
C VAL A 13 -4.43 -4.94 6.01
N ALA A 14 -4.47 -4.20 7.14
CA ALA A 14 -3.29 -3.90 7.93
C ALA A 14 -2.61 -5.14 8.51
N GLU A 15 -3.42 -6.13 8.89
CA GLU A 15 -2.95 -7.40 9.46
C GLU A 15 -2.10 -8.18 8.47
N ASP A 16 -2.46 -8.20 7.19
CA ASP A 16 -1.69 -8.90 6.15
C ASP A 16 -0.29 -8.30 6.01
N ALA A 17 -0.19 -6.97 5.96
CA ALA A 17 1.08 -6.27 5.91
C ALA A 17 1.94 -6.56 7.14
N ARG A 18 1.30 -6.64 8.32
CA ARG A 18 1.98 -6.97 9.57
C ARG A 18 2.49 -8.41 9.58
N LEU A 19 1.67 -9.36 9.19
CA LEU A 19 2.02 -10.77 9.20
C LEU A 19 3.21 -11.07 8.27
N VAL A 20 3.18 -10.56 7.03
CA VAL A 20 4.29 -10.79 6.09
C VAL A 20 5.57 -10.07 6.52
N SER A 21 5.45 -8.91 7.18
CA SER A 21 6.61 -8.21 7.75
C SER A 21 7.25 -8.99 8.90
N LEU A 22 6.44 -9.68 9.72
CA LEU A 22 6.91 -10.58 10.77
C LEU A 22 7.56 -11.86 10.20
N GLN A 23 7.17 -12.28 8.99
CA GLN A 23 7.78 -13.39 8.26
C GLN A 23 9.08 -12.98 7.55
N GLY A 24 9.51 -11.73 7.67
CA GLY A 24 10.77 -11.25 7.13
C GLY A 24 10.67 -10.49 5.80
N ALA A 25 9.48 -10.03 5.41
CA ALA A 25 9.38 -9.12 4.27
C ALA A 25 10.14 -7.82 4.57
N GLU A 26 10.92 -7.38 3.60
CA GLU A 26 11.71 -6.14 3.66
C GLU A 26 11.18 -5.08 2.67
N LEU A 27 10.30 -5.49 1.74
CA LEU A 27 9.61 -4.66 0.77
C LEU A 27 8.22 -5.22 0.52
N LEU A 28 7.19 -4.37 0.49
CA LEU A 28 5.83 -4.74 0.11
C LEU A 28 5.48 -4.17 -1.26
N ILE A 29 4.81 -4.96 -2.09
CA ILE A 29 4.30 -4.53 -3.40
C ILE A 29 2.79 -4.76 -3.44
N TYR A 30 2.04 -3.70 -3.75
CA TYR A 30 0.58 -3.72 -3.93
C TYR A 30 0.25 -3.51 -5.42
N PRO A 31 0.06 -4.57 -6.20
CA PRO A 31 -0.49 -4.45 -7.55
C PRO A 31 -2.01 -4.23 -7.45
N THR A 32 -2.51 -3.14 -8.00
CA THR A 32 -3.92 -2.77 -7.92
C THR A 32 -4.50 -2.36 -9.28
N ALA A 33 -5.81 -2.49 -9.40
CA ALA A 33 -6.60 -1.94 -10.49
C ALA A 33 -7.82 -1.25 -9.87
N ILE A 34 -7.55 -0.14 -9.16
CA ILE A 34 -8.58 0.57 -8.40
C ILE A 34 -8.94 1.90 -9.09
N GLY A 35 -10.22 2.15 -9.15
CA GLY A 35 -10.84 3.30 -9.76
C GLY A 35 -12.29 3.43 -9.31
N LEU A 36 -13.03 4.35 -9.91
CA LEU A 36 -14.44 4.57 -9.62
C LEU A 36 -15.21 4.82 -10.93
N GLU A 37 -16.48 4.47 -10.94
CA GLU A 37 -17.41 5.01 -11.90
C GLU A 37 -17.52 6.54 -11.68
N ARG A 38 -17.37 7.29 -12.76
CA ARG A 38 -17.30 8.76 -12.73
C ARG A 38 -18.64 9.38 -12.32
N SER A 39 -18.89 9.53 -11.01
CA SER A 39 -20.17 10.07 -10.53
C SER A 39 -20.04 11.28 -9.60
N ASP A 40 -18.99 11.38 -8.78
CA ASP A 40 -18.82 12.47 -7.81
C ASP A 40 -17.35 12.71 -7.49
N SER A 41 -16.84 13.87 -7.89
CA SER A 41 -15.44 14.27 -7.70
C SER A 41 -15.00 14.33 -6.23
N MET A 42 -15.92 14.61 -5.31
CA MET A 42 -15.60 14.68 -3.88
C MET A 42 -15.46 13.28 -3.26
N ILE A 43 -16.32 12.35 -3.64
CA ILE A 43 -16.23 10.94 -3.22
C ILE A 43 -14.95 10.32 -3.78
N GLU A 44 -14.66 10.55 -5.06
CA GLU A 44 -13.46 10.08 -5.73
C GLU A 44 -12.19 10.56 -5.01
N SER A 45 -12.10 11.85 -4.68
CA SER A 45 -10.96 12.43 -3.97
C SER A 45 -10.74 11.80 -2.59
N ARG A 46 -11.82 11.55 -1.83
CA ARG A 46 -11.73 10.91 -0.51
C ARG A 46 -11.27 9.45 -0.61
N GLN A 47 -11.78 8.70 -1.58
CA GLN A 47 -11.41 7.30 -1.78
C GLN A 47 -9.97 7.17 -2.28
N LEU A 48 -9.54 8.02 -3.22
CA LEU A 48 -8.16 8.08 -3.67
C LEU A 48 -7.20 8.37 -2.50
N ASN A 49 -7.52 9.35 -1.66
CA ASN A 49 -6.71 9.66 -0.48
C ASN A 49 -6.65 8.48 0.49
N ALA A 50 -7.77 7.81 0.76
CA ALA A 50 -7.81 6.64 1.63
C ALA A 50 -6.94 5.51 1.07
N TRP A 51 -7.00 5.27 -0.24
CA TRP A 51 -6.16 4.29 -0.91
C TRP A 51 -4.66 4.62 -0.80
N ILE A 52 -4.27 5.89 -0.97
CA ILE A 52 -2.87 6.31 -0.83
C ILE A 52 -2.40 6.21 0.63
N ILE A 53 -3.23 6.61 1.58
CA ILE A 53 -2.87 6.62 3.01
C ILE A 53 -2.64 5.21 3.53
N SER A 54 -3.44 4.21 3.11
CA SER A 54 -3.38 2.86 3.63
C SER A 54 -2.00 2.19 3.42
N PRO A 55 -1.43 2.06 2.20
CA PRO A 55 -0.09 1.51 2.02
C PRO A 55 1.01 2.34 2.68
N ARG A 56 0.85 3.66 2.75
CA ARG A 56 1.79 4.53 3.47
C ARG A 56 1.78 4.24 4.97
N ALA A 57 0.60 4.00 5.55
CA ALA A 57 0.48 3.58 6.94
C ALA A 57 1.13 2.21 7.17
N HIS A 58 1.01 1.27 6.21
CA HIS A 58 1.71 -0.02 6.27
C HIS A 58 3.23 0.15 6.26
N ALA A 59 3.76 1.08 5.44
CA ALA A 59 5.18 1.40 5.43
C ALA A 59 5.66 1.89 6.80
N VAL A 60 4.95 2.85 7.39
CA VAL A 60 5.27 3.40 8.72
C VAL A 60 5.16 2.35 9.81
N ALA A 61 4.03 1.62 9.87
CA ALA A 61 3.75 0.66 10.93
C ALA A 61 4.72 -0.53 10.94
N ASN A 62 5.32 -0.86 9.79
CA ASN A 62 6.25 -1.98 9.65
C ASN A 62 7.71 -1.55 9.41
N ALA A 63 7.93 -0.22 9.28
CA ALA A 63 9.23 0.40 9.01
C ALA A 63 9.95 -0.26 7.82
N LEU A 64 9.25 -0.30 6.66
CA LEU A 64 9.77 -0.85 5.41
C LEU A 64 9.20 -0.10 4.20
N PRO A 65 9.89 -0.11 3.05
CA PRO A 65 9.39 0.54 1.84
C PRO A 65 8.19 -0.19 1.26
N VAL A 66 7.33 0.57 0.58
CA VAL A 66 6.15 0.07 -0.11
C VAL A 66 6.08 0.60 -1.53
N ILE A 67 5.76 -0.27 -2.47
CA ILE A 67 5.46 0.03 -3.85
C ILE A 67 3.98 -0.24 -4.10
N SER A 68 3.22 0.79 -4.48
CA SER A 68 1.83 0.64 -4.92
C SER A 68 1.75 0.92 -6.41
N VAL A 69 1.27 -0.07 -7.16
CA VAL A 69 1.11 0.03 -8.62
C VAL A 69 -0.38 -0.01 -8.94
N ASN A 70 -0.85 0.97 -9.70
CA ASN A 70 -2.25 1.04 -10.11
C ASN A 70 -2.39 1.25 -11.62
N ARG A 71 -3.51 0.81 -12.16
CA ARG A 71 -3.90 1.09 -13.56
C ARG A 71 -4.22 2.57 -13.76
N VAL A 72 -4.07 3.00 -15.01
CA VAL A 72 -4.57 4.28 -15.54
C VAL A 72 -5.55 4.02 -16.68
N GLY A 73 -6.34 5.03 -17.02
CA GLY A 73 -7.25 5.00 -18.14
C GLY A 73 -8.65 4.50 -17.78
N HIS A 74 -9.49 4.37 -18.78
CA HIS A 74 -10.89 4.01 -18.64
C HIS A 74 -11.14 2.61 -19.22
N GLU A 75 -11.88 1.80 -18.50
CA GLU A 75 -12.40 0.51 -18.96
C GLU A 75 -13.92 0.60 -19.05
N PRO A 76 -14.49 0.54 -20.26
CA PRO A 76 -15.94 0.61 -20.46
C PRO A 76 -16.61 -0.65 -19.90
N ASP A 77 -17.83 -0.50 -19.39
CA ASP A 77 -18.67 -1.63 -19.00
C ASP A 77 -19.19 -2.36 -20.23
N PRO A 78 -18.82 -3.63 -20.46
CA PRO A 78 -19.27 -4.39 -21.61
C PRO A 78 -20.78 -4.68 -21.59
N SER A 79 -21.43 -4.60 -20.45
CA SER A 79 -22.89 -4.76 -20.32
C SER A 79 -23.66 -3.49 -20.70
N GLY A 80 -23.00 -2.32 -20.73
CA GLY A 80 -23.61 -1.02 -21.00
C GLY A 80 -24.54 -0.53 -19.89
N GLN A 81 -24.52 -1.16 -18.69
CA GLN A 81 -25.34 -0.73 -17.55
C GLN A 81 -24.73 0.45 -16.81
N THR A 82 -23.41 0.59 -16.87
CA THR A 82 -22.65 1.67 -16.24
C THR A 82 -21.72 2.35 -17.24
N ASN A 83 -21.10 3.45 -16.82
CA ASN A 83 -20.06 4.11 -17.61
C ASN A 83 -18.70 3.36 -17.58
N GLY A 84 -18.60 2.26 -16.85
CA GLY A 84 -17.35 1.57 -16.62
C GLY A 84 -16.51 2.22 -15.51
N ILE A 85 -15.22 1.91 -15.47
CA ILE A 85 -14.31 2.33 -14.39
C ILE A 85 -13.24 3.25 -14.95
N LEU A 86 -13.08 4.41 -14.34
CA LEU A 86 -11.91 5.27 -14.52
C LEU A 86 -10.90 4.93 -13.43
N PHE A 87 -9.75 4.35 -13.81
CA PHE A 87 -8.69 4.01 -12.86
C PHE A 87 -7.93 5.25 -12.43
N TRP A 88 -7.58 5.30 -11.14
CA TRP A 88 -7.01 6.49 -10.53
C TRP A 88 -5.54 6.73 -10.84
N GLY A 89 -4.80 5.76 -11.40
CA GLY A 89 -3.36 5.88 -11.57
C GLY A 89 -2.67 6.09 -10.23
N ASN A 90 -1.85 7.14 -10.13
CA ASN A 90 -1.15 7.54 -8.92
C ASN A 90 -0.29 6.41 -8.30
N SER A 91 0.31 5.55 -9.13
CA SER A 91 1.29 4.58 -8.64
C SER A 91 2.41 5.29 -7.88
N PHE A 92 2.89 4.69 -6.79
CA PHE A 92 3.89 5.35 -5.97
C PHE A 92 4.85 4.37 -5.29
N VAL A 93 5.99 4.93 -4.88
CA VAL A 93 6.97 4.28 -4.02
C VAL A 93 7.15 5.15 -2.79
N VAL A 94 7.09 4.54 -1.62
CA VAL A 94 7.34 5.22 -0.34
C VAL A 94 8.41 4.51 0.46
N GLY A 95 9.15 5.30 1.23
CA GLY A 95 10.13 4.81 2.18
C GLY A 95 9.51 4.36 3.51
N PRO A 96 10.36 3.89 4.44
CA PRO A 96 9.92 3.26 5.69
C PRO A 96 9.23 4.21 6.69
N GLN A 97 9.20 5.49 6.42
CA GLN A 97 8.46 6.50 7.21
C GLN A 97 7.26 7.06 6.44
N GLY A 98 6.84 6.39 5.34
CA GLY A 98 5.70 6.77 4.54
C GLY A 98 5.93 7.99 3.64
N GLU A 99 7.17 8.46 3.56
CA GLU A 99 7.57 9.55 2.67
C GLU A 99 7.57 9.08 1.21
N PHE A 100 7.10 9.92 0.29
CA PHE A 100 7.15 9.61 -1.13
C PHE A 100 8.59 9.67 -1.65
N LEU A 101 9.03 8.57 -2.27
CA LEU A 101 10.26 8.51 -3.05
C LEU A 101 9.96 8.83 -4.53
N ALA A 102 8.80 8.38 -5.03
CA ALA A 102 8.28 8.74 -6.34
C ALA A 102 6.77 8.55 -6.39
N GLN A 103 6.11 9.29 -7.29
CA GLN A 103 4.69 9.14 -7.58
C GLN A 103 4.45 9.44 -9.07
N ALA A 104 3.71 8.55 -9.74
CA ALA A 104 3.27 8.72 -11.11
C ALA A 104 2.02 9.58 -11.21
N GLY A 105 1.71 10.06 -12.40
CA GLY A 105 0.45 10.72 -12.71
C GLY A 105 -0.74 9.77 -12.78
N ASN A 106 -1.88 10.33 -13.21
CA ASN A 106 -3.14 9.60 -13.36
C ASN A 106 -3.68 9.58 -14.80
N ASP A 107 -3.00 10.22 -15.73
CA ASP A 107 -3.47 10.49 -17.08
C ASP A 107 -2.86 9.56 -18.15
N ARG A 108 -1.70 8.95 -17.87
CA ARG A 108 -0.99 8.09 -18.82
C ARG A 108 -0.19 6.99 -18.14
N PRO A 109 0.11 5.88 -18.86
CA PRO A 109 1.06 4.89 -18.39
C PRO A 109 2.46 5.48 -18.21
N GLU A 110 3.11 5.17 -17.10
CA GLU A 110 4.47 5.60 -16.78
C GLU A 110 5.33 4.43 -16.30
N ASN A 111 6.62 4.46 -16.62
CA ASN A 111 7.63 3.57 -16.05
C ASN A 111 8.52 4.39 -15.12
N MET A 112 8.52 4.04 -13.84
CA MET A 112 9.36 4.70 -12.84
C MET A 112 10.54 3.80 -12.47
N VAL A 113 11.73 4.38 -12.40
CA VAL A 113 12.92 3.76 -11.83
C VAL A 113 13.26 4.52 -10.56
N VAL A 114 13.25 3.84 -9.42
CA VAL A 114 13.39 4.47 -8.10
C VAL A 114 14.45 3.73 -7.31
N GLU A 115 15.41 4.46 -6.78
CA GLU A 115 16.37 3.93 -5.82
C GLU A 115 15.73 3.83 -4.43
N ILE A 116 15.86 2.67 -3.79
CA ILE A 116 15.37 2.40 -2.45
C ILE A 116 16.53 2.01 -1.55
N ASP A 117 16.80 2.82 -0.53
CA ASP A 117 17.77 2.49 0.51
C ASP A 117 17.16 1.49 1.50
N MET A 118 17.51 0.22 1.32
CA MET A 118 16.99 -0.87 2.16
C MET A 118 17.59 -0.87 3.57
N GLU A 119 18.78 -0.30 3.77
CA GLU A 119 19.42 -0.22 5.10
C GLU A 119 18.71 0.80 6.01
N ARG A 120 18.05 1.80 5.40
CA ARG A 120 17.28 2.79 6.13
C ARG A 120 16.14 2.16 6.94
N SER A 121 15.52 1.08 6.45
CA SER A 121 14.47 0.36 7.19
C SER A 121 14.97 -0.16 8.54
N GLU A 122 16.18 -0.70 8.57
CA GLU A 122 16.80 -1.17 9.82
C GLU A 122 17.05 -0.02 10.80
N ASN A 123 17.52 1.13 10.30
CA ASN A 123 17.73 2.31 11.12
C ASN A 123 16.41 2.85 11.70
N VAL A 124 15.34 2.92 10.89
CA VAL A 124 14.02 3.35 11.36
C VAL A 124 13.46 2.39 12.41
N ARG A 125 13.61 1.08 12.24
CA ARG A 125 13.20 0.07 13.24
C ARG A 125 13.91 0.21 14.57
N ARG A 126 15.12 0.74 14.59
CA ARG A 126 15.87 1.02 15.84
C ARG A 126 15.35 2.26 16.54
N TRP A 127 14.97 3.28 15.78
CA TRP A 127 14.47 4.53 16.35
C TRP A 127 12.98 4.44 16.75
N TRP A 128 12.19 3.77 15.91
CA TRP A 128 10.77 3.52 16.11
C TRP A 128 10.47 2.02 16.06
N PRO A 129 10.66 1.34 17.19
CA PRO A 129 10.63 -0.13 17.23
C PRO A 129 9.21 -0.70 17.30
N PHE A 130 8.31 -0.28 16.42
CA PHE A 130 6.91 -0.69 16.42
C PHE A 130 6.69 -2.21 16.35
N LEU A 131 7.57 -2.96 15.68
CA LEU A 131 7.48 -4.41 15.63
C LEU A 131 7.80 -5.05 16.99
N ARG A 132 8.77 -4.51 17.75
CA ARG A 132 9.16 -4.99 19.07
C ARG A 132 8.14 -4.60 20.13
N ASP A 133 7.63 -3.37 20.07
CA ASP A 133 6.82 -2.77 21.13
C ASP A 133 5.34 -3.16 21.03
N ARG A 134 5.02 -4.18 20.24
CA ARG A 134 3.66 -4.71 20.14
C ARG A 134 3.22 -5.39 21.44
N ARG A 135 2.01 -5.11 21.88
CA ARG A 135 1.35 -5.75 23.01
C ARG A 135 0.73 -7.07 22.58
N ILE A 136 1.58 -8.06 22.25
CA ILE A 136 1.14 -9.37 21.73
C ILE A 136 0.24 -10.11 22.73
N ASP A 137 0.35 -9.78 24.00
CA ASP A 137 -0.48 -10.26 25.12
C ASP A 137 -1.94 -9.77 25.03
N GLU A 138 -2.22 -8.70 24.25
CA GLU A 138 -3.55 -8.08 24.12
C GLU A 138 -4.22 -8.35 22.76
N TYR A 139 -3.55 -9.04 21.83
CA TYR A 139 -4.01 -9.13 20.45
C TYR A 139 -4.83 -10.38 20.12
N GLU A 140 -5.23 -11.18 21.11
CA GLU A 140 -6.07 -12.37 20.88
C GLU A 140 -7.35 -12.05 20.10
N GLY A 141 -7.95 -10.88 20.35
CA GLY A 141 -9.15 -10.41 19.67
C GLY A 141 -9.01 -10.21 18.16
N LEU A 142 -7.78 -10.01 17.63
CA LEU A 142 -7.56 -9.82 16.19
C LEU A 142 -7.90 -11.06 15.35
N THR A 143 -7.98 -12.24 15.95
CA THR A 143 -8.39 -13.47 15.28
C THR A 143 -9.91 -13.66 15.24
N LYS A 144 -10.65 -12.80 15.92
CA LYS A 144 -12.11 -12.79 15.97
C LYS A 144 -12.67 -11.78 14.99
N ARG A 145 -13.82 -12.08 14.39
CA ARG A 145 -14.49 -11.14 13.47
C ARG A 145 -15.08 -9.93 14.22
N PHE A 146 -15.58 -10.15 15.43
CA PHE A 146 -16.15 -9.14 16.34
C PHE A 146 -15.72 -9.46 17.77
N LEU A 147 -15.63 -8.44 18.59
CA LEU A 147 -15.47 -8.56 20.05
C LEU A 147 -16.83 -8.29 20.67
N ASP A 148 -17.45 -9.32 21.23
CA ASP A 148 -18.73 -9.22 21.98
C ASP A 148 -18.45 -8.85 23.44
#